data_ead5ad0380ebe767e0b48f47278e62c9
#
_entry.id   ead5ad0380ebe767e0b48f47278e62c9
#
_cell.length_a   1.000
_cell.length_b   1.000
_cell.length_c   1.000
_cell.angle_alpha   90.00
_cell.angle_beta   90.00
_cell.angle_gamma   90.00
#
_symmetry.space_group_name_H-M   'P 1'
#
loop_
_entity.id
_entity.type
_entity.pdbx_description
1 polymer ?
#
loop_
_entity_poly.entity_id
_entity_poly.type
_entity_poly.pdbx_seq_one_letter_code
_entity_poly.pdbx_strand_id
1 'polypeptide(L)'
;ENDESRDKNKMRAQLNSKKMQISVGEKVMITGESGCGKSTLLKLIQGFYPVENGKIKILGKDINEYSLAELRNVITYVPQDSYLFEGTIAENIAFGWNEETAPVMDVIVSAAKKAHADEFIKDLPEGYNTKVAAGGTNLSGGQRQRISIARAFMKEAPIVLMDEPSSALDTYSENAVLEAMSVFMKKKTVIMVSHRMTGAEKFNRVVRMD
;
A
#
# COMPACT_ATOMS: atom_id res chain seq x y z
N GLU A 1 -20.98 -20.92 -8.58
CA GLU A 1 -20.78 -21.55 -7.25
C GLU A 1 -19.53 -22.45 -7.17
N ASN A 2 -18.95 -22.91 -8.30
CA ASN A 2 -17.83 -23.86 -8.28
C ASN A 2 -16.41 -23.22 -8.32
N ASP A 3 -16.30 -21.92 -8.53
CA ASP A 3 -14.97 -21.27 -8.68
C ASP A 3 -14.45 -20.69 -7.34
N GLU A 4 -15.33 -20.16 -6.50
CA GLU A 4 -14.95 -19.66 -5.18
C GLU A 4 -14.47 -20.74 -4.19
N SER A 5 -14.98 -21.96 -4.31
CA SER A 5 -14.58 -23.08 -3.45
C SER A 5 -13.19 -23.66 -3.82
N ARG A 6 -12.80 -23.55 -5.09
CA ARG A 6 -11.47 -23.98 -5.57
C ARG A 6 -10.37 -23.02 -5.12
N ASP A 7 -10.65 -21.71 -5.11
CA ASP A 7 -9.69 -20.71 -4.64
C ASP A 7 -9.47 -20.80 -3.13
N LYS A 8 -10.54 -21.03 -2.34
CA LYS A 8 -10.44 -21.19 -0.88
C LYS A 8 -9.58 -22.41 -0.48
N ASN A 9 -9.67 -23.52 -1.21
CA ASN A 9 -8.87 -24.71 -0.93
C ASN A 9 -7.39 -24.57 -1.36
N LYS A 10 -7.11 -23.84 -2.43
CA LYS A 10 -5.74 -23.52 -2.85
C LYS A 10 -5.04 -22.59 -1.87
N MET A 11 -5.78 -21.64 -1.29
CA MET A 11 -5.31 -20.69 -0.29
C MET A 11 -4.92 -21.36 1.04
N ARG A 12 -5.60 -22.45 1.42
CA ARG A 12 -5.30 -23.23 2.64
C ARG A 12 -3.94 -23.90 2.62
N ALA A 13 -3.44 -24.30 1.46
CA ALA A 13 -2.22 -25.08 1.34
C ALA A 13 -0.92 -24.24 1.40
N GLN A 14 -0.96 -22.98 1.06
CA GLN A 14 0.24 -22.15 0.86
C GLN A 14 0.76 -21.43 2.11
N LEU A 15 -0.06 -21.24 3.13
CA LEU A 15 0.30 -20.53 4.37
C LEU A 15 0.59 -21.47 5.55
N ASN A 16 0.48 -22.77 5.37
CA ASN A 16 0.36 -23.79 6.43
C ASN A 16 1.62 -24.08 7.26
N SER A 17 2.74 -23.37 7.14
CA SER A 17 3.92 -23.76 7.91
C SER A 17 4.96 -22.69 8.26
N LYS A 18 4.71 -21.41 8.04
CA LYS A 18 5.76 -20.39 8.33
C LYS A 18 5.36 -19.47 9.49
N LYS A 19 6.15 -19.53 10.57
CA LYS A 19 6.09 -18.53 11.64
C LYS A 19 6.98 -17.36 11.26
N MET A 20 6.40 -16.18 11.09
CA MET A 20 7.13 -14.94 10.84
C MET A 20 6.82 -13.94 11.96
N GLN A 21 7.85 -13.34 12.50
CA GLN A 21 7.74 -12.25 13.46
C GLN A 21 8.43 -11.02 12.86
N ILE A 22 7.78 -9.87 12.97
CA ILE A 22 8.27 -8.58 12.50
C ILE A 22 8.26 -7.63 13.68
N SER A 23 9.40 -7.02 13.96
CA SER A 23 9.57 -6.07 15.06
C SER A 23 9.00 -4.69 14.67
N VAL A 24 8.62 -3.89 15.68
CA VAL A 24 8.20 -2.51 15.44
C VAL A 24 9.34 -1.73 14.79
N GLY A 25 9.04 -1.03 13.70
CA GLY A 25 10.02 -0.29 12.90
C GLY A 25 10.84 -1.14 11.92
N GLU A 26 10.69 -2.47 11.94
CA GLU A 26 11.35 -3.37 10.97
C GLU A 26 10.71 -3.23 9.59
N LYS A 27 11.54 -3.26 8.57
CA LYS A 27 11.15 -3.26 7.16
C LYS A 27 11.46 -4.63 6.57
N VAL A 28 10.43 -5.33 6.14
CA VAL A 28 10.55 -6.68 5.58
C VAL A 28 10.06 -6.67 4.15
N MET A 29 10.89 -7.18 3.25
CA MET A 29 10.50 -7.47 1.87
C MET A 29 10.17 -8.95 1.76
N ILE A 30 9.01 -9.27 1.20
CA ILE A 30 8.58 -10.63 0.92
C ILE A 30 8.66 -10.85 -0.58
N THR A 31 9.47 -11.83 -0.98
CA THR A 31 9.67 -12.22 -2.38
C THR A 31 9.16 -13.64 -2.61
N GLY A 32 8.99 -14.04 -3.86
CA GLY A 32 8.57 -15.39 -4.22
C GLY A 32 7.92 -15.42 -5.60
N GLU A 33 7.63 -16.61 -6.12
CA GLU A 33 7.02 -16.79 -7.43
C GLU A 33 5.61 -16.19 -7.49
N SER A 34 5.15 -15.91 -8.72
CA SER A 34 3.78 -15.45 -8.92
C SER A 34 2.81 -16.55 -8.46
N GLY A 35 1.77 -16.16 -7.71
CA GLY A 35 0.77 -17.10 -7.20
C GLY A 35 1.14 -17.81 -5.88
N CYS A 36 2.32 -17.61 -5.29
CA CYS A 36 2.70 -18.23 -4.01
C CYS A 36 1.96 -17.66 -2.77
N GLY A 37 1.04 -16.70 -2.95
CA GLY A 37 0.18 -16.21 -1.86
C GLY A 37 0.61 -14.88 -1.22
N LYS A 38 1.58 -14.15 -1.79
CA LYS A 38 2.07 -12.87 -1.23
C LYS A 38 0.97 -11.83 -1.04
N SER A 39 0.22 -11.51 -2.09
CA SER A 39 -0.88 -10.54 -2.02
C SER A 39 -2.02 -11.05 -1.14
N THR A 40 -2.21 -12.36 -1.06
CA THR A 40 -3.14 -13.01 -0.13
C THR A 40 -2.74 -12.75 1.32
N LEU A 41 -1.45 -12.87 1.65
CA LEU A 41 -0.95 -12.55 2.98
C LEU A 41 -1.26 -11.09 3.35
N LEU A 42 -1.04 -10.14 2.43
CA LEU A 42 -1.39 -8.74 2.68
C LEU A 42 -2.90 -8.55 2.90
N LYS A 43 -3.75 -9.25 2.14
CA LYS A 43 -5.21 -9.22 2.32
C LYS A 43 -5.67 -9.80 3.66
N LEU A 44 -5.01 -10.86 4.14
CA LEU A 44 -5.25 -11.42 5.48
C LEU A 44 -4.86 -10.43 6.57
N ILE A 45 -3.70 -9.77 6.46
CA ILE A 45 -3.25 -8.76 7.43
C ILE A 45 -4.19 -7.53 7.42
N GLN A 46 -4.84 -7.23 6.30
CA GLN A 46 -5.84 -6.16 6.20
C GLN A 46 -7.25 -6.57 6.69
N GLY A 47 -7.45 -7.84 7.06
CA GLY A 47 -8.74 -8.34 7.51
C GLY A 47 -9.78 -8.52 6.41
N PHE A 48 -9.37 -8.57 5.11
CA PHE A 48 -10.30 -8.86 4.01
C PHE A 48 -10.81 -10.30 4.02
N TYR A 49 -10.04 -11.20 4.61
CA TYR A 49 -10.40 -12.60 4.77
C TYR A 49 -10.19 -13.03 6.22
N PRO A 50 -11.04 -13.89 6.76
CA PRO A 50 -10.84 -14.47 8.09
C PRO A 50 -9.61 -15.38 8.10
N VAL A 51 -8.89 -15.40 9.22
CA VAL A 51 -7.81 -16.36 9.46
C VAL A 51 -8.41 -17.64 10.00
N GLU A 52 -8.63 -18.63 9.14
CA GLU A 52 -9.23 -19.91 9.52
C GLU A 52 -8.26 -20.82 10.28
N ASN A 53 -6.99 -20.82 9.90
CA ASN A 53 -5.95 -21.65 10.51
C ASN A 53 -4.72 -20.79 10.83
N GLY A 54 -4.08 -21.04 11.98
CA GLY A 54 -2.98 -20.24 12.46
C GLY A 54 -3.44 -18.99 13.20
N LYS A 55 -2.54 -18.02 13.35
CA LYS A 55 -2.82 -16.75 14.06
C LYS A 55 -2.03 -15.61 13.42
N ILE A 56 -2.66 -14.47 13.27
CA ILE A 56 -2.01 -13.20 12.95
C ILE A 56 -2.18 -12.28 14.15
N LYS A 57 -1.08 -11.75 14.67
CA LYS A 57 -1.11 -10.74 15.72
C LYS A 57 -0.56 -9.43 15.20
N ILE A 58 -1.26 -8.35 15.47
CA ILE A 58 -0.88 -6.99 15.10
C ILE A 58 -0.76 -6.19 16.40
N LEU A 59 0.43 -5.61 16.65
CA LEU A 59 0.72 -4.89 17.89
C LEU A 59 0.37 -5.70 19.16
N GLY A 60 0.58 -7.04 19.11
CA GLY A 60 0.35 -7.95 20.22
C GLY A 60 -1.09 -8.49 20.34
N LYS A 61 -2.10 -7.88 19.70
CA LYS A 61 -3.50 -8.27 19.70
C LYS A 61 -3.79 -9.20 18.52
N ASP A 62 -4.64 -10.23 18.71
CA ASP A 62 -5.06 -11.12 17.61
C ASP A 62 -5.89 -10.34 16.59
N ILE A 63 -5.70 -10.61 15.29
CA ILE A 63 -6.40 -9.89 14.22
C ILE A 63 -7.92 -10.05 14.31
N ASN A 64 -8.40 -11.19 14.79
CA ASN A 64 -9.84 -11.46 14.95
C ASN A 64 -10.48 -10.64 16.07
N GLU A 65 -9.69 -10.02 16.94
CA GLU A 65 -10.16 -9.15 18.01
C GLU A 65 -10.27 -7.67 17.56
N TYR A 66 -9.77 -7.35 16.35
CA TYR A 66 -9.88 -6.02 15.79
C TYR A 66 -11.19 -5.84 15.02
N SER A 67 -11.82 -4.68 15.18
CA SER A 67 -12.77 -4.20 14.19
C SER A 67 -12.03 -3.77 12.91
N LEU A 68 -12.73 -3.75 11.78
CA LEU A 68 -12.16 -3.24 10.52
C LEU A 68 -11.72 -1.77 10.63
N ALA A 69 -12.42 -0.97 11.43
CA ALA A 69 -12.05 0.42 11.67
C ALA A 69 -10.71 0.54 12.42
N GLU A 70 -10.53 -0.26 13.50
CA GLU A 70 -9.27 -0.31 14.24
C GLU A 70 -8.10 -0.76 13.34
N LEU A 71 -8.28 -1.82 12.52
CA LEU A 71 -7.25 -2.27 11.58
C LEU A 71 -6.89 -1.18 10.57
N ARG A 72 -7.89 -0.51 10.02
CA ARG A 72 -7.68 0.61 9.10
C ARG A 72 -6.95 1.78 9.74
N ASN A 73 -7.08 2.00 11.04
CA ASN A 73 -6.35 3.07 11.73
C ASN A 73 -4.87 2.73 11.94
N VAL A 74 -4.51 1.46 12.09
CA VAL A 74 -3.13 1.04 12.36
C VAL A 74 -2.38 0.57 11.10
N ILE A 75 -3.08 0.34 9.99
CA ILE A 75 -2.50 -0.16 8.73
C ILE A 75 -2.79 0.82 7.59
N THR A 76 -1.74 1.21 6.86
CA THR A 76 -1.86 1.86 5.55
C THR A 76 -1.46 0.87 4.46
N TYR A 77 -2.18 0.87 3.35
CA TYR A 77 -1.92 0.01 2.20
C TYR A 77 -1.65 0.79 0.94
N VAL A 78 -0.56 0.46 0.27
CA VAL A 78 -0.20 0.96 -1.06
C VAL A 78 -0.36 -0.20 -2.04
N PRO A 79 -1.39 -0.18 -2.90
CA PRO A 79 -1.67 -1.27 -3.84
C PRO A 79 -0.72 -1.24 -5.04
N GLN A 80 -0.64 -2.37 -5.74
CA GLN A 80 0.03 -2.50 -7.03
C GLN A 80 -0.67 -1.63 -8.09
N ASP A 81 -1.99 -1.78 -8.23
CA ASP A 81 -2.81 -0.98 -9.12
C ASP A 81 -3.46 0.17 -8.34
N SER A 82 -2.98 1.37 -8.60
CA SER A 82 -3.47 2.58 -7.92
C SER A 82 -4.78 3.03 -8.52
N TYR A 83 -5.88 2.67 -7.86
CA TYR A 83 -7.21 3.15 -8.22
C TYR A 83 -7.44 4.57 -7.70
N LEU A 84 -7.86 5.45 -8.61
CA LEU A 84 -8.28 6.81 -8.27
C LEU A 84 -9.79 6.95 -8.49
N PHE A 85 -10.43 7.67 -7.58
CA PHE A 85 -11.85 7.97 -7.67
C PHE A 85 -12.09 9.13 -8.63
N GLU A 86 -13.28 9.16 -9.23
CA GLU A 86 -13.74 10.33 -9.94
C GLU A 86 -13.84 11.54 -9.01
N GLY A 87 -13.26 12.66 -9.41
CA GLY A 87 -13.14 13.85 -8.58
C GLY A 87 -11.88 14.64 -8.92
N THR A 88 -11.41 15.50 -8.05
CA THR A 88 -10.15 16.23 -8.22
C THR A 88 -8.94 15.44 -7.71
N ILE A 89 -7.73 15.85 -8.12
CA ILE A 89 -6.49 15.30 -7.56
C ILE A 89 -6.43 15.58 -6.06
N ALA A 90 -6.81 16.79 -5.61
CA ALA A 90 -6.86 17.13 -4.19
C ALA A 90 -7.78 16.21 -3.39
N GLU A 91 -8.98 15.94 -3.88
CA GLU A 91 -9.93 15.01 -3.24
C GLU A 91 -9.38 13.59 -3.17
N ASN A 92 -8.71 13.13 -4.25
CA ASN A 92 -8.06 11.83 -4.26
C ASN A 92 -6.96 11.71 -3.22
N ILE A 93 -6.14 12.72 -3.01
CA ILE A 93 -5.10 12.73 -1.97
C ILE A 93 -5.75 12.80 -0.58
N ALA A 94 -6.71 13.72 -0.41
CA ALA A 94 -7.43 13.93 0.85
C ALA A 94 -8.18 12.69 1.34
N PHE A 95 -8.53 11.76 0.45
CA PHE A 95 -9.20 10.50 0.81
C PHE A 95 -8.40 9.64 1.82
N GLY A 96 -7.09 9.87 1.95
CA GLY A 96 -6.26 9.23 2.97
C GLY A 96 -6.43 9.83 4.38
N TRP A 97 -7.05 10.99 4.49
CA TRP A 97 -7.26 11.70 5.75
C TRP A 97 -8.34 11.00 6.59
N ASN A 98 -8.08 10.81 7.87
CA ASN A 98 -8.98 10.05 8.76
C ASN A 98 -9.48 10.86 9.96
N GLU A 99 -9.34 12.19 9.93
CA GLU A 99 -9.92 13.07 10.93
C GLU A 99 -11.30 13.57 10.51
N GLU A 100 -12.10 14.02 11.48
CA GLU A 100 -13.48 14.52 11.25
C GLU A 100 -13.54 15.78 10.39
N THR A 101 -12.49 16.62 10.47
CA THR A 101 -12.41 17.86 9.68
C THR A 101 -11.65 17.65 8.39
N ALA A 102 -12.11 18.25 7.28
CA ALA A 102 -11.39 18.17 6.02
C ALA A 102 -9.97 18.76 6.13
N PRO A 103 -8.96 18.13 5.50
CA PRO A 103 -7.59 18.64 5.54
C PRO A 103 -7.48 19.97 4.80
N VAL A 104 -6.69 20.89 5.34
CA VAL A 104 -6.34 22.13 4.64
C VAL A 104 -5.42 21.83 3.45
N MET A 105 -5.47 22.70 2.43
CA MET A 105 -4.73 22.48 1.17
C MET A 105 -3.22 22.32 1.41
N ASP A 106 -2.63 23.02 2.36
CA ASP A 106 -1.19 22.92 2.65
C ASP A 106 -0.76 21.51 3.08
N VAL A 107 -1.63 20.79 3.80
CA VAL A 107 -1.40 19.38 4.20
C VAL A 107 -1.42 18.48 2.97
N ILE A 108 -2.38 18.68 2.07
CA ILE A 108 -2.50 17.95 0.80
C ILE A 108 -1.24 18.18 -0.07
N VAL A 109 -0.83 19.44 -0.23
CA VAL A 109 0.37 19.83 -0.97
C VAL A 109 1.63 19.22 -0.34
N SER A 110 1.74 19.23 0.99
CA SER A 110 2.85 18.61 1.71
C SER A 110 2.94 17.09 1.43
N ALA A 111 1.81 16.39 1.45
CA ALA A 111 1.75 14.97 1.13
C ALA A 111 2.14 14.70 -0.33
N ALA A 112 1.65 15.53 -1.27
CA ALA A 112 1.98 15.44 -2.69
C ALA A 112 3.49 15.66 -2.94
N LYS A 113 4.11 16.63 -2.28
CA LYS A 113 5.56 16.88 -2.37
C LYS A 113 6.37 15.67 -1.89
N LYS A 114 6.00 15.10 -0.74
CA LYS A 114 6.67 13.90 -0.20
C LYS A 114 6.54 12.69 -1.14
N ALA A 115 5.48 12.64 -1.93
CA ALA A 115 5.21 11.59 -2.91
C ALA A 115 5.75 11.90 -4.32
N HIS A 116 6.50 12.98 -4.51
CA HIS A 116 6.93 13.49 -5.82
C HIS A 116 5.78 13.69 -6.81
N ALA A 117 4.58 13.94 -6.31
CA ALA A 117 3.39 14.20 -7.12
C ALA A 117 3.21 15.70 -7.44
N ASP A 118 3.62 16.59 -6.55
CA ASP A 118 3.48 18.05 -6.69
C ASP A 118 4.10 18.59 -8.00
N GLU A 119 5.21 17.99 -8.44
CA GLU A 119 5.93 18.37 -9.65
C GLU A 119 5.01 18.31 -10.87
N PHE A 120 4.45 17.13 -11.17
CA PHE A 120 3.58 16.99 -12.33
C PHE A 120 2.20 17.63 -12.12
N ILE A 121 1.70 17.71 -10.88
CA ILE A 121 0.40 18.34 -10.60
C ILE A 121 0.45 19.83 -10.97
N LYS A 122 1.54 20.52 -10.69
CA LYS A 122 1.71 21.95 -11.04
C LYS A 122 1.77 22.20 -12.53
N ASP A 123 2.20 21.21 -13.32
CA ASP A 123 2.27 21.32 -14.79
C ASP A 123 0.90 21.11 -15.44
N LEU A 124 -0.11 20.62 -14.68
CA LEU A 124 -1.47 20.47 -15.18
C LEU A 124 -2.21 21.82 -15.20
N PRO A 125 -3.06 22.10 -16.20
CA PRO A 125 -3.75 23.39 -16.34
C PRO A 125 -4.54 23.82 -15.09
N GLU A 126 -5.18 22.87 -14.40
CA GLU A 126 -5.99 23.12 -13.21
C GLU A 126 -5.27 22.70 -11.89
N GLY A 127 -3.99 22.29 -11.98
CA GLY A 127 -3.21 21.86 -10.83
C GLY A 127 -3.93 20.81 -9.99
N TYR A 128 -4.05 21.05 -8.69
CA TYR A 128 -4.74 20.18 -7.75
C TYR A 128 -6.26 20.03 -8.00
N ASN A 129 -6.87 20.98 -8.74
CA ASN A 129 -8.28 20.94 -9.11
C ASN A 129 -8.53 20.12 -10.39
N THR A 130 -7.47 19.62 -11.04
CA THR A 130 -7.59 18.79 -12.23
C THR A 130 -8.50 17.61 -11.96
N LYS A 131 -9.52 17.43 -12.82
CA LYS A 131 -10.47 16.33 -12.72
C LYS A 131 -9.81 15.00 -13.12
N VAL A 132 -9.98 14.03 -12.26
CA VAL A 132 -9.56 12.64 -12.43
C VAL A 132 -10.76 11.85 -12.91
N ALA A 133 -10.62 11.17 -14.05
CA ALA A 133 -11.65 10.25 -14.53
C ALA A 133 -11.68 8.98 -13.68
N ALA A 134 -12.77 8.22 -13.73
CA ALA A 134 -12.91 6.95 -13.03
C ALA A 134 -11.71 6.03 -13.30
N GLY A 135 -11.10 5.52 -12.23
CA GLY A 135 -9.86 4.72 -12.31
C GLY A 135 -8.61 5.51 -12.68
N GLY A 136 -8.68 6.83 -12.84
CA GLY A 136 -7.54 7.68 -13.20
C GLY A 136 -7.05 7.49 -14.63
N THR A 137 -7.93 7.12 -15.56
CA THR A 137 -7.56 6.75 -16.94
C THR A 137 -6.94 7.89 -17.75
N ASN A 138 -7.12 9.13 -17.33
CA ASN A 138 -6.53 10.34 -17.91
C ASN A 138 -5.13 10.67 -17.34
N LEU A 139 -4.58 9.82 -16.47
CA LEU A 139 -3.26 9.97 -15.88
C LEU A 139 -2.36 8.78 -16.23
N SER A 140 -1.05 9.01 -16.30
CA SER A 140 -0.09 7.91 -16.48
C SER A 140 -0.06 6.98 -15.26
N GLY A 141 0.45 5.75 -15.42
CA GLY A 141 0.62 4.79 -14.31
C GLY A 141 1.43 5.38 -13.16
N GLY A 142 2.55 6.03 -13.46
CA GLY A 142 3.41 6.67 -12.48
C GLY A 142 2.74 7.85 -11.76
N GLN A 143 1.91 8.63 -12.46
CA GLN A 143 1.14 9.72 -11.86
C GLN A 143 0.10 9.16 -10.88
N ARG A 144 -0.67 8.14 -11.29
CA ARG A 144 -1.62 7.47 -10.39
C ARG A 144 -0.95 6.92 -9.15
N GLN A 145 0.21 6.25 -9.31
CA GLN A 145 0.95 5.66 -8.20
C GLN A 145 1.43 6.73 -7.22
N ARG A 146 1.98 7.86 -7.71
CA ARG A 146 2.42 8.97 -6.85
C ARG A 146 1.26 9.61 -6.10
N ILE A 147 0.08 9.76 -6.71
CA ILE A 147 -1.15 10.20 -6.01
C ILE A 147 -1.56 9.18 -4.93
N SER A 148 -1.50 7.88 -5.21
CA SER A 148 -1.80 6.84 -4.23
C SER A 148 -0.83 6.86 -3.03
N ILE A 149 0.46 7.11 -3.28
CA ILE A 149 1.45 7.30 -2.21
C ILE A 149 1.18 8.59 -1.44
N ALA A 150 0.82 9.70 -2.11
CA ALA A 150 0.42 10.94 -1.44
C ALA A 150 -0.78 10.70 -0.52
N ARG A 151 -1.79 9.95 -0.99
CA ARG A 151 -2.92 9.49 -0.17
C ARG A 151 -2.46 8.71 1.07
N ALA A 152 -1.47 7.85 0.91
CA ALA A 152 -0.91 7.09 2.02
C ALA A 152 -0.18 7.99 3.04
N PHE A 153 0.48 9.07 2.59
CA PHE A 153 1.10 10.06 3.47
C PHE A 153 0.09 10.85 4.32
N MET A 154 -1.16 10.99 3.85
CA MET A 154 -2.22 11.63 4.64
C MET A 154 -2.61 10.82 5.87
N LYS A 155 -2.23 9.54 5.93
CA LYS A 155 -2.57 8.62 6.99
C LYS A 155 -1.38 8.32 7.89
N GLU A 156 -1.49 8.64 9.17
CA GLU A 156 -0.47 8.38 10.18
C GLU A 156 -0.57 6.96 10.78
N ALA A 157 -0.57 5.92 9.95
CA ALA A 157 -0.57 4.56 10.43
C ALA A 157 0.85 4.04 10.71
N PRO A 158 1.07 3.28 11.81
CA PRO A 158 2.39 2.76 12.17
C PRO A 158 2.83 1.58 11.30
N ILE A 159 1.90 0.90 10.64
CA ILE A 159 2.17 -0.26 9.78
C ILE A 159 1.84 0.08 8.34
N VAL A 160 2.76 -0.22 7.43
CA VAL A 160 2.62 0.00 6.00
C VAL A 160 2.72 -1.33 5.27
N LEU A 161 1.71 -1.64 4.49
CA LEU A 161 1.69 -2.76 3.56
C LEU A 161 1.83 -2.23 2.14
N MET A 162 2.70 -2.82 1.34
CA MET A 162 2.94 -2.44 -0.04
C MET A 162 2.88 -3.67 -0.94
N ASP A 163 2.07 -3.61 -1.99
CA ASP A 163 1.94 -4.68 -2.98
C ASP A 163 2.53 -4.20 -4.30
N GLU A 164 3.76 -4.59 -4.59
CA GLU A 164 4.48 -4.30 -5.84
C GLU A 164 4.33 -2.87 -6.41
N PRO A 165 4.57 -1.82 -5.61
CA PRO A 165 4.17 -0.45 -5.93
C PRO A 165 4.88 0.17 -7.15
N SER A 166 5.91 -0.47 -7.70
CA SER A 166 6.66 0.02 -8.86
C SER A 166 6.66 -0.94 -10.06
N SER A 167 5.87 -2.01 -10.03
CA SER A 167 5.98 -3.13 -10.99
C SER A 167 5.68 -2.78 -12.46
N ALA A 168 4.87 -1.76 -12.71
CA ALA A 168 4.38 -1.39 -14.06
C ALA A 168 4.81 0.04 -14.47
N LEU A 169 5.89 0.57 -13.89
CA LEU A 169 6.31 1.94 -14.13
C LEU A 169 7.51 1.99 -15.10
N ASP A 170 7.60 3.09 -15.86
CA ASP A 170 8.81 3.48 -16.56
C ASP A 170 9.92 3.87 -15.57
N THR A 171 11.18 3.83 -16.01
CA THR A 171 12.34 4.03 -15.14
C THR A 171 12.34 5.37 -14.39
N TYR A 172 11.84 6.45 -15.00
CA TYR A 172 11.78 7.75 -14.35
C TYR A 172 10.74 7.74 -13.21
N SER A 173 9.54 7.25 -13.50
CA SER A 173 8.47 7.11 -12.51
C SER A 173 8.83 6.13 -11.40
N GLU A 174 9.54 5.03 -11.72
CA GLU A 174 10.01 4.06 -10.74
C GLU A 174 10.97 4.72 -9.72
N ASN A 175 11.93 5.50 -10.16
CA ASN A 175 12.87 6.19 -9.26
C ASN A 175 12.14 7.17 -8.32
N ALA A 176 11.24 7.99 -8.84
CA ALA A 176 10.43 8.91 -8.02
C ALA A 176 9.58 8.18 -6.97
N VAL A 177 8.96 7.06 -7.36
CA VAL A 177 8.18 6.20 -6.45
C VAL A 177 9.08 5.58 -5.37
N LEU A 178 10.25 5.04 -5.73
CA LEU A 178 11.19 4.44 -4.78
C LEU A 178 11.73 5.48 -3.78
N GLU A 179 11.94 6.71 -4.21
CA GLU A 179 12.36 7.81 -3.34
C GLU A 179 11.24 8.21 -2.38
N ALA A 180 10.02 8.43 -2.88
CA ALA A 180 8.84 8.69 -2.08
C ALA A 180 8.60 7.60 -1.03
N MET A 181 8.72 6.33 -1.43
CA MET A 181 8.61 5.19 -0.51
C MET A 181 9.69 5.22 0.56
N SER A 182 10.93 5.55 0.22
CA SER A 182 12.01 5.67 1.20
C SER A 182 11.70 6.70 2.30
N VAL A 183 11.09 7.81 1.93
CA VAL A 183 10.61 8.83 2.88
C VAL A 183 9.44 8.30 3.69
N PHE A 184 8.47 7.64 3.03
CA PHE A 184 7.26 7.13 3.65
C PHE A 184 7.53 6.02 4.67
N MET A 185 8.52 5.17 4.42
CA MET A 185 8.90 4.06 5.29
C MET A 185 9.66 4.48 6.56
N LYS A 186 10.07 5.75 6.69
CA LYS A 186 10.80 6.21 7.89
C LYS A 186 9.93 6.04 9.14
N LYS A 187 10.53 5.43 10.19
CA LYS A 187 9.89 5.20 11.50
C LYS A 187 8.63 4.31 11.47
N LYS A 188 8.39 3.58 10.38
CA LYS A 188 7.22 2.70 10.25
C LYS A 188 7.65 1.23 10.16
N THR A 189 6.78 0.33 10.59
CA THR A 189 6.90 -1.09 10.31
C THR A 189 6.38 -1.35 8.90
N VAL A 190 7.20 -1.97 8.04
CA VAL A 190 6.88 -2.10 6.62
C VAL A 190 6.90 -3.55 6.20
N ILE A 191 5.87 -3.97 5.50
CA ILE A 191 5.81 -5.25 4.78
C ILE A 191 5.58 -4.92 3.30
N MET A 192 6.60 -5.15 2.48
CA MET A 192 6.49 -5.00 1.03
C MET A 192 6.55 -6.35 0.36
N VAL A 193 5.62 -6.59 -0.53
CA VAL A 193 5.64 -7.74 -1.44
C VAL A 193 6.20 -7.29 -2.77
N SER A 194 7.15 -8.04 -3.31
CA SER A 194 7.73 -7.79 -4.63
C SER A 194 8.21 -9.08 -5.27
N HIS A 195 8.09 -9.18 -6.58
CA HIS A 195 8.77 -10.20 -7.38
C HIS A 195 10.16 -9.73 -7.87
N ARG A 196 10.50 -8.46 -7.68
CA ARG A 196 11.78 -7.84 -8.02
C ARG A 196 12.58 -7.55 -6.75
N MET A 197 13.89 -7.56 -6.89
CA MET A 197 14.80 -7.20 -5.79
C MET A 197 15.18 -5.71 -5.78
N THR A 198 14.53 -4.89 -6.63
CA THR A 198 14.79 -3.45 -6.69
C THR A 198 14.46 -2.80 -5.34
N GLY A 199 15.43 -2.08 -4.78
CA GLY A 199 15.28 -1.41 -3.49
C GLY A 199 15.41 -2.32 -2.26
N ALA A 200 15.81 -3.59 -2.43
CA ALA A 200 15.95 -4.55 -1.32
C ALA A 200 16.94 -4.06 -0.25
N GLU A 201 17.93 -3.26 -0.63
CA GLU A 201 18.91 -2.64 0.27
C GLU A 201 18.28 -1.67 1.31
N LYS A 202 17.05 -1.24 1.08
CA LYS A 202 16.30 -0.37 2.00
C LYS A 202 15.55 -1.15 3.09
N PHE A 203 15.57 -2.49 3.02
CA PHE A 203 14.88 -3.38 3.94
C PHE A 203 15.84 -4.05 4.91
N ASN A 204 15.39 -4.27 6.14
CA ASN A 204 16.18 -4.96 7.17
C ASN A 204 16.30 -6.44 6.87
N ARG A 205 15.29 -7.02 6.20
CA ARG A 205 15.23 -8.45 5.90
C ARG A 205 14.44 -8.71 4.63
N VAL A 206 14.90 -9.69 3.87
CA VAL A 206 14.17 -10.26 2.74
C VAL A 206 13.76 -11.68 3.10
N VAL A 207 12.48 -12.00 2.95
CA VAL A 207 11.90 -13.31 3.21
C VAL A 207 11.37 -13.88 1.91
N ARG A 208 11.75 -15.11 1.58
CA ARG A 208 11.22 -15.81 0.41
C ARG A 208 10.01 -16.66 0.81
N MET A 209 8.92 -16.49 0.11
CA MET A 209 7.75 -17.37 0.12
C MET A 209 7.84 -18.34 -1.08
N ASP A 210 7.80 -19.63 -0.78
CA ASP A 210 7.79 -20.70 -1.77
C ASP A 210 6.42 -21.39 -1.77
#